data_d33c8a9c0ab00ade91494fc0c989822d
#
_entry.id   d33c8a9c0ab00ade91494fc0c989822d
#
_cell.length_a   1.000
_cell.length_b   1.000
_cell.length_c   1.000
_cell.angle_alpha   90.00
_cell.angle_beta   90.00
_cell.angle_gamma   90.00
#
_symmetry.space_group_name_H-M   'P 1'
#
loop_
_entity.id
_entity.type
_entity.pdbx_description
1 polymer ?
#
loop_
_entity_poly.entity_id
_entity_poly.type
_entity_poly.pdbx_seq_one_letter_code
_entity_poly.pdbx_strand_id
1 'polypeptide(L)' 'MSVLDGVSLLLAAGLFIYLLVALLRAGRN' A
#
# COMPACT_ATOMS: atom_id res chain seq x y z
N MET A 1 11.00 17.08 7.07
CA MET A 1 9.62 16.65 6.79
C MET A 1 8.99 17.60 5.81
N SER A 2 8.75 17.16 4.63
CA SER A 2 8.20 17.97 3.57
C SER A 2 6.94 17.30 3.01
N VAL A 3 6.24 18.04 2.16
CA VAL A 3 5.05 17.51 1.49
C VAL A 3 5.40 16.27 0.67
N LEU A 4 6.57 16.30 0.03
CA LEU A 4 7.03 15.17 -0.75
C LEU A 4 7.18 13.92 0.10
N ASP A 5 7.67 14.09 1.31
CA ASP A 5 7.83 12.97 2.23
C ASP A 5 6.48 12.38 2.62
N GLY A 6 5.52 13.25 2.90
CA GLY A 6 4.16 12.80 3.21
C GLY A 6 3.51 12.04 2.06
N VAL A 7 3.69 12.54 0.84
CA VAL A 7 3.15 11.88 -0.35
C VAL A 7 3.78 10.51 -0.52
N SER A 8 5.09 10.41 -0.32
CA SER A 8 5.79 9.13 -0.43
C SER A 8 5.26 8.12 0.58
N LEU A 9 5.00 8.56 1.79
CA LEU A 9 4.44 7.69 2.83
C LEU A 9 3.05 7.19 2.44
N LEU A 10 2.23 8.08 1.91
CA LEU A 10 0.89 7.69 1.46
C LEU A 10 0.94 6.66 0.35
N LEU A 11 1.83 6.87 -0.60
CA LEU A 11 2.01 5.93 -1.71
C LEU A 11 2.50 4.57 -1.21
N ALA A 12 3.45 4.57 -0.31
CA ALA A 12 3.98 3.35 0.26
C ALA A 12 2.90 2.58 1.02
N ALA A 13 2.12 3.30 1.84
CA ALA A 13 1.03 2.68 2.59
C ALA A 13 -0.03 2.10 1.65
N GLY A 14 -0.38 2.83 0.60
CA GLY A 14 -1.33 2.36 -0.39
C GLY A 14 -0.87 1.09 -1.09
N LEU A 15 0.40 1.04 -1.47
CA LEU A 15 0.98 -0.15 -2.10
C LEU A 15 0.96 -1.35 -1.15
N PHE A 16 1.27 -1.11 0.12
CA PHE A 16 1.24 -2.17 1.11
C PHE A 16 -0.15 -2.77 1.25
N ILE A 17 -1.13 -1.91 1.40
CA ILE A 17 -2.52 -2.35 1.53
C ILE A 17 -2.96 -3.10 0.27
N TYR A 18 -2.59 -2.59 -0.89
CA TYR A 18 -2.93 -3.23 -2.16
C TYR A 18 -2.36 -4.65 -2.22
N LEU A 19 -1.11 -4.80 -1.83
CA LEU A 19 -0.45 -6.11 -1.85
C LEU A 19 -1.10 -7.06 -0.84
N LEU A 20 -1.48 -6.55 0.33
CA LEU A 20 -2.16 -7.35 1.34
C LEU A 20 -3.49 -7.87 0.82
N VAL A 21 -4.28 -7.00 0.23
CA VAL A 21 -5.58 -7.38 -0.33
C VAL A 21 -5.40 -8.39 -1.45
N ALA A 22 -4.42 -8.16 -2.32
CA ALA A 22 -4.13 -9.07 -3.42
C ALA A 22 -3.76 -10.46 -2.90
N LEU A 23 -2.96 -10.52 -1.85
CA LEU A 23 -2.57 -11.79 -1.26
C LEU A 23 -3.77 -12.52 -0.67
N LEU A 24 -4.62 -11.79 0.05
CA LEU A 24 -5.83 -12.38 0.62
C LEU A 24 -6.77 -12.92 -0.45
N ARG A 25 -6.88 -12.18 -1.55
CA ARG A 25 -7.71 -12.61 -2.67
C ARG A 25 -7.12 -13.82 -3.38
N ALA A 26 -5.83 -13.85 -3.54
CA ALA A 26 -5.15 -14.96 -4.20
C ALA A 26 -5.29 -16.24 -3.38
N GLY A 27 -5.29 -16.12 -2.07
CA GLY A 27 -5.47 -17.28 -1.19
C GLY A 27 -6.90 -17.79 -1.13
N ARG A 28 -7.85 -17.00 -1.64
CA ARG A 28 -9.26 -17.40 -1.67
C ARG A 28 -9.67 -17.82 -3.07
N ASN A 29 -9.81 -19.05 -3.27
CA ASN A 29 -10.33 -19.53 -4.56
C ASN A 29 -11.83 -19.46 -4.60
#